data_15aa7e814c5854271cf8c49fc7425e36
#
_entry.id   15aa7e814c5854271cf8c49fc7425e36
#
_cell.length_a   1.000
_cell.length_b   1.000
_cell.length_c   1.000
_cell.angle_alpha   90.00
_cell.angle_beta   90.00
_cell.angle_gamma   90.00
#
_symmetry.space_group_name_H-M   'P 1'
#
loop_
_entity.id
_entity.type
_entity.pdbx_description
1 polymer ?
#
loop_
_entity_poly.entity_id
_entity_poly.type
_entity_poly.pdbx_seq_one_letter_code
_entity_poly.pdbx_strand_id
1 'polypeptide(L)'
;PIIPQSKYEVGLVTKSFTDSTITIGVLNEYEHLQFRVLWQDTRAKEYISYGQYDPEATITIEKAWRESKGRSFIRVFALGDGKNLNDLLIPLENGKVLADAAQLTRHDDQAQVLYSLMIDRFHNGNKKNDWKMNSPEVLDIVDYQGGDIAGITQKIKDGFFNDLGITTIWISPITQNPWDAWGLNKFPNGNKYDNTKAYTKFSGYHGYWPIYATEVEKRFTTEEELHEMLDVAHAH
;
A
#
# COMPACT_ATOMS: atom_id res chain seq x y z
N PRO A 1 13.76 4.23 -5.95
CA PRO A 1 12.64 5.07 -6.37
C PRO A 1 12.87 6.48 -5.85
N ILE A 2 12.94 7.45 -6.77
CA ILE A 2 13.04 8.87 -6.43
C ILE A 2 11.62 9.26 -6.00
N ILE A 3 11.39 9.39 -4.70
CA ILE A 3 10.20 10.06 -4.19
C ILE A 3 10.35 11.53 -4.59
N PRO A 4 9.38 12.14 -5.29
CA PRO A 4 9.44 13.55 -5.62
C PRO A 4 9.48 14.33 -4.29
N GLN A 5 10.59 14.99 -4.04
CA GLN A 5 10.69 15.87 -2.86
C GLN A 5 9.78 17.07 -3.09
N SER A 6 8.78 17.25 -2.23
CA SER A 6 8.09 18.51 -2.17
C SER A 6 9.08 19.57 -1.70
N LYS A 7 8.93 20.79 -2.17
CA LYS A 7 9.83 21.93 -1.89
C LYS A 7 9.93 22.28 -0.39
N TYR A 8 9.18 21.59 0.46
CA TYR A 8 9.00 21.83 1.90
C TYR A 8 9.13 20.58 2.78
N GLU A 9 9.48 19.42 2.21
CA GLU A 9 9.65 18.21 2.99
C GLU A 9 11.06 18.12 3.55
N VAL A 10 11.10 18.09 4.86
CA VAL A 10 12.30 17.80 5.62
C VAL A 10 12.39 16.30 5.77
N GLY A 11 13.36 15.72 5.13
CA GLY A 11 13.59 14.29 5.15
C GLY A 11 14.68 13.91 6.15
N LEU A 12 14.43 12.82 6.92
CA LEU A 12 15.50 12.10 7.59
C LEU A 12 16.30 11.31 6.56
N VAL A 13 17.63 11.29 6.72
CA VAL A 13 18.54 10.53 5.87
C VAL A 13 19.58 9.82 6.67
N THR A 14 20.03 8.65 6.20
CA THR A 14 21.27 8.02 6.68
C THR A 14 22.44 8.68 5.99
N LYS A 15 23.32 9.35 6.75
CA LYS A 15 24.54 9.99 6.24
C LYS A 15 25.69 9.00 6.10
N SER A 16 25.88 8.16 7.11
CA SER A 16 26.93 7.12 7.11
C SER A 16 26.57 5.98 8.06
N PHE A 17 27.25 4.86 7.92
CA PHE A 17 27.12 3.73 8.84
C PHE A 17 28.43 2.93 8.90
N THR A 18 28.58 2.21 10.00
CA THR A 18 29.63 1.22 10.26
C THR A 18 28.98 -0.07 10.74
N ASP A 19 29.75 -1.09 11.08
CA ASP A 19 29.23 -2.32 11.70
C ASP A 19 28.56 -2.09 13.07
N SER A 20 28.76 -0.93 13.69
CA SER A 20 28.28 -0.66 15.05
C SER A 20 27.57 0.66 15.24
N THR A 21 27.57 1.53 14.24
CA THR A 21 26.95 2.85 14.34
C THR A 21 26.25 3.25 13.04
N ILE A 22 25.23 4.08 13.16
CA ILE A 22 24.53 4.71 12.03
C ILE A 22 24.43 6.20 12.37
N THR A 23 24.92 7.07 11.47
CA THR A 23 24.76 8.51 11.58
C THR A 23 23.57 8.94 10.74
N ILE A 24 22.61 9.60 11.38
CA ILE A 24 21.39 10.12 10.75
C ILE A 24 21.47 11.64 10.76
N GLY A 25 20.98 12.24 9.72
CA GLY A 25 20.83 13.70 9.61
C GLY A 25 19.52 14.06 8.95
N VAL A 26 19.33 15.35 8.73
CA VAL A 26 18.17 15.92 8.01
C VAL A 26 18.64 16.63 6.76
N LEU A 27 17.76 16.69 5.76
CA LEU A 27 18.07 17.35 4.48
C LEU A 27 17.98 18.88 4.51
N ASN A 28 17.36 19.44 5.53
CA ASN A 28 17.17 20.88 5.68
C ASN A 28 17.57 21.37 7.09
N GLU A 29 17.75 22.67 7.24
CA GLU A 29 18.15 23.30 8.51
C GLU A 29 17.05 23.20 9.58
N TYR A 30 17.41 22.67 10.75
CA TYR A 30 16.60 22.63 11.97
C TYR A 30 17.45 22.98 13.18
N GLU A 31 16.87 23.75 14.11
CA GLU A 31 17.64 24.18 15.28
C GLU A 31 17.67 23.14 16.40
N HIS A 32 16.58 22.41 16.61
CA HIS A 32 16.48 21.40 17.69
C HIS A 32 15.68 20.20 17.23
N LEU A 33 16.30 19.03 17.20
CA LEU A 33 15.64 17.78 16.90
C LEU A 33 15.81 16.77 18.03
N GLN A 34 14.71 16.10 18.35
CA GLN A 34 14.67 14.91 19.18
C GLN A 34 14.46 13.68 18.29
N PHE A 35 15.44 12.78 18.31
CA PHE A 35 15.35 11.52 17.59
C PHE A 35 14.84 10.41 18.51
N ARG A 36 13.84 9.65 18.05
CA ARG A 36 13.38 8.42 18.70
C ARG A 36 13.72 7.24 17.82
N VAL A 37 14.43 6.28 18.40
CA VAL A 37 14.88 5.08 17.73
C VAL A 37 14.07 3.89 18.26
N LEU A 38 13.48 3.15 17.34
CA LEU A 38 12.80 1.90 17.60
C LEU A 38 13.55 0.77 16.90
N TRP A 39 13.71 -0.35 17.57
CA TRP A 39 14.17 -1.60 16.97
C TRP A 39 13.01 -2.56 16.93
N GLN A 40 12.63 -3.01 15.72
CA GLN A 40 11.47 -3.89 15.50
C GLN A 40 10.20 -3.34 16.18
N ASP A 41 9.90 -2.05 15.99
CA ASP A 41 8.80 -1.31 16.59
C ASP A 41 8.80 -1.23 18.14
N THR A 42 9.86 -1.71 18.79
CA THR A 42 10.04 -1.55 20.23
C THR A 42 10.93 -0.35 20.51
N ARG A 43 10.47 0.57 21.36
CA ARG A 43 11.26 1.76 21.73
C ARG A 43 12.60 1.34 22.33
N ALA A 44 13.68 1.79 21.69
CA ALA A 44 15.04 1.45 22.11
C ALA A 44 15.71 2.64 22.80
N LYS A 45 15.81 3.80 22.14
CA LYS A 45 16.54 4.97 22.65
C LYS A 45 15.93 6.29 22.20
N GLU A 46 16.24 7.32 22.95
CA GLU A 46 16.06 8.72 22.56
C GLU A 46 17.41 9.40 22.44
N TYR A 47 17.56 10.21 21.41
CA TYR A 47 18.71 11.07 21.18
C TYR A 47 18.21 12.50 21.05
N ILE A 48 18.89 13.45 21.68
CA ILE A 48 18.62 14.86 21.53
C ILE A 48 19.81 15.48 20.81
N SER A 49 19.56 16.07 19.67
CA SER A 49 20.58 16.84 18.94
C SER A 49 20.44 18.32 19.25
N TYR A 50 21.53 18.97 19.58
CA TYR A 50 21.64 20.40 19.87
C TYR A 50 22.46 21.11 18.80
N GLY A 51 22.22 20.83 17.55
CA GLY A 51 22.90 21.52 16.44
C GLY A 51 22.09 22.68 15.90
N GLN A 52 22.72 23.83 15.69
CA GLN A 52 22.05 25.01 15.14
C GLN A 52 21.89 24.96 13.61
N TYR A 53 22.76 24.20 12.95
CA TYR A 53 22.72 23.97 11.50
C TYR A 53 23.15 22.53 11.26
N ASP A 54 22.32 21.74 10.56
CA ASP A 54 22.59 20.33 10.24
C ASP A 54 22.62 19.38 11.47
N PRO A 55 21.49 19.20 12.17
CA PRO A 55 21.42 18.31 13.32
C PRO A 55 21.67 16.86 12.91
N GLU A 56 22.58 16.20 13.62
CA GLU A 56 22.91 14.81 13.42
C GLU A 56 22.77 14.02 14.71
N ALA A 57 22.44 12.73 14.58
CA ALA A 57 22.48 11.79 15.68
C ALA A 57 23.23 10.51 15.26
N THR A 58 24.17 10.08 16.08
CA THR A 58 24.83 8.79 15.88
C THR A 58 24.16 7.72 16.74
N ILE A 59 23.52 6.77 16.09
CA ILE A 59 22.85 5.63 16.72
C ILE A 59 23.85 4.50 16.85
N THR A 60 24.02 3.98 18.07
CA THR A 60 24.77 2.75 18.28
C THR A 60 23.88 1.55 17.96
N ILE A 61 24.36 0.67 17.09
CA ILE A 61 23.71 -0.62 16.86
C ILE A 61 24.04 -1.53 18.06
N GLU A 62 23.05 -1.74 18.91
CA GLU A 62 23.21 -2.51 20.16
C GLU A 62 23.70 -3.95 19.86
N LYS A 63 24.38 -4.55 20.82
CA LYS A 63 24.90 -5.93 20.68
C LYS A 63 23.76 -6.90 20.29
N ALA A 64 22.62 -6.81 20.95
CA ALA A 64 21.45 -7.66 20.65
C ALA A 64 20.95 -7.51 19.21
N TRP A 65 21.05 -6.30 18.63
CA TRP A 65 20.66 -6.05 17.24
C TRP A 65 21.68 -6.60 16.26
N ARG A 66 22.97 -6.45 16.57
CA ARG A 66 24.09 -7.02 15.76
C ARG A 66 24.10 -8.53 15.72
N GLU A 67 23.66 -9.16 16.81
CA GLU A 67 23.60 -10.62 16.96
C GLU A 67 22.27 -11.22 16.50
N SER A 68 21.29 -10.38 16.09
CA SER A 68 20.04 -10.86 15.53
C SER A 68 20.26 -11.61 14.23
N LYS A 69 19.50 -12.69 14.02
CA LYS A 69 19.54 -13.47 12.78
C LYS A 69 18.38 -13.11 11.89
N GLY A 70 18.64 -13.13 10.58
CA GLY A 70 17.64 -12.81 9.57
C GLY A 70 17.38 -11.31 9.45
N ARG A 71 16.24 -10.98 8.86
CA ARG A 71 15.82 -9.61 8.61
C ARG A 71 15.32 -8.95 9.88
N SER A 72 15.80 -7.73 10.13
CA SER A 72 15.32 -6.85 11.19
C SER A 72 15.37 -5.40 10.70
N PHE A 73 14.87 -4.45 11.46
CA PHE A 73 14.90 -3.05 11.06
C PHE A 73 15.05 -2.11 12.27
N ILE A 74 15.66 -0.96 12.01
CA ILE A 74 15.66 0.20 12.90
C ILE A 74 14.75 1.25 12.27
N ARG A 75 13.83 1.80 13.06
CA ARG A 75 12.98 2.91 12.64
C ARG A 75 13.32 4.14 13.47
N VAL A 76 13.48 5.26 12.80
CA VAL A 76 13.83 6.53 13.43
C VAL A 76 12.77 7.57 13.13
N PHE A 77 12.27 8.19 14.18
CA PHE A 77 11.41 9.36 14.10
C PHE A 77 12.19 10.58 14.58
N ALA A 78 11.92 11.73 13.99
CA ALA A 78 12.43 13.01 14.50
C ALA A 78 11.27 13.97 14.73
N LEU A 79 11.37 14.70 15.84
CA LEU A 79 10.45 15.72 16.27
C LEU A 79 11.23 17.01 16.51
N GLY A 80 10.76 18.12 15.99
CA GLY A 80 11.38 19.43 16.22
C GLY A 80 10.50 20.57 15.77
N ASP A 81 10.59 21.70 16.44
CA ASP A 81 9.86 22.94 16.13
C ASP A 81 8.35 22.76 15.91
N GLY A 82 7.73 21.79 16.62
CA GLY A 82 6.31 21.46 16.47
C GLY A 82 5.94 20.77 15.15
N LYS A 83 6.93 20.31 14.39
CA LYS A 83 6.73 19.59 13.14
C LYS A 83 7.18 18.13 13.28
N ASN A 84 6.42 17.23 12.65
CA ASN A 84 6.84 15.84 12.49
C ASN A 84 7.60 15.73 11.17
N LEU A 85 8.76 15.08 11.22
CA LEU A 85 9.48 14.68 10.03
C LEU A 85 8.99 13.30 9.57
N ASN A 86 9.28 12.93 8.33
CA ASN A 86 9.09 11.56 7.88
C ASN A 86 9.88 10.62 8.79
N ASP A 87 9.42 9.39 8.95
CA ASP A 87 10.22 8.36 9.56
C ASP A 87 11.28 7.83 8.58
N LEU A 88 12.38 7.34 9.14
CA LEU A 88 13.45 6.67 8.41
C LEU A 88 13.49 5.20 8.82
N LEU A 89 13.30 4.32 7.87
CA LEU A 89 13.44 2.89 8.06
C LEU A 89 14.79 2.42 7.54
N ILE A 90 15.54 1.72 8.39
CA ILE A 90 16.86 1.19 8.10
C ILE A 90 16.82 -0.33 8.25
N PRO A 91 16.76 -1.09 7.13
CA PRO A 91 16.75 -2.54 7.18
C PRO A 91 18.15 -3.09 7.53
N LEU A 92 18.15 -4.20 8.28
CA LEU A 92 19.34 -4.95 8.63
C LEU A 92 19.19 -6.42 8.23
N GLU A 93 20.26 -7.04 7.80
CA GLU A 93 20.37 -8.49 7.61
C GLU A 93 21.45 -9.04 8.50
N ASN A 94 21.09 -9.96 9.40
CA ASN A 94 22.01 -10.51 10.39
C ASN A 94 22.76 -9.42 11.18
N GLY A 95 22.03 -8.37 11.56
CA GLY A 95 22.55 -7.23 12.33
C GLY A 95 23.39 -6.22 11.55
N LYS A 96 23.55 -6.37 10.23
CA LYS A 96 24.29 -5.45 9.36
C LYS A 96 23.33 -4.59 8.55
N VAL A 97 23.62 -3.30 8.43
CA VAL A 97 22.81 -2.37 7.62
C VAL A 97 22.83 -2.79 6.16
N LEU A 98 21.66 -2.88 5.55
CA LEU A 98 21.51 -3.05 4.11
C LEU A 98 21.62 -1.69 3.42
N ALA A 99 22.67 -1.51 2.64
CA ALA A 99 22.96 -0.26 1.95
C ALA A 99 22.44 -0.24 0.50
N ASP A 100 22.19 -1.42 -0.08
CA ASP A 100 21.79 -1.57 -1.47
C ASP A 100 20.33 -2.03 -1.53
N ALA A 101 19.51 -1.25 -2.25
CA ALA A 101 18.10 -1.59 -2.48
C ALA A 101 17.92 -2.95 -3.20
N ALA A 102 18.91 -3.40 -3.97
CA ALA A 102 18.89 -4.72 -4.60
C ALA A 102 18.96 -5.89 -3.59
N GLN A 103 19.32 -5.62 -2.34
CA GLN A 103 19.30 -6.60 -1.26
C GLN A 103 17.93 -6.72 -0.57
N LEU A 104 17.01 -5.80 -0.84
CA LEU A 104 15.63 -5.90 -0.37
C LEU A 104 14.90 -6.95 -1.19
N THR A 105 14.04 -7.70 -0.51
CA THR A 105 13.23 -8.75 -1.12
C THR A 105 11.75 -8.43 -1.03
N ARG A 106 10.91 -9.14 -1.77
CA ARG A 106 9.45 -9.01 -1.67
C ARG A 106 8.88 -9.39 -0.29
N HIS A 107 9.68 -9.96 0.59
CA HIS A 107 9.30 -10.26 1.98
C HIS A 107 9.61 -9.11 2.95
N ASP A 108 10.20 -8.03 2.47
CA ASP A 108 10.42 -6.82 3.27
C ASP A 108 9.16 -5.95 3.20
N ASP A 109 8.25 -6.08 4.17
CA ASP A 109 6.96 -5.39 4.20
C ASP A 109 7.10 -3.87 3.96
N GLN A 110 8.20 -3.29 4.42
CA GLN A 110 8.49 -1.86 4.28
C GLN A 110 8.99 -1.48 2.88
N ALA A 111 9.37 -2.45 2.06
CA ALA A 111 9.81 -2.24 0.68
C ALA A 111 8.71 -2.54 -0.34
N GLN A 112 7.49 -2.83 0.11
CA GLN A 112 6.37 -3.15 -0.77
C GLN A 112 5.96 -1.94 -1.61
N VAL A 113 5.80 -2.17 -2.90
CA VAL A 113 5.14 -1.25 -3.82
C VAL A 113 3.75 -1.81 -4.11
N LEU A 114 2.75 -1.20 -3.52
CA LEU A 114 1.39 -1.72 -3.51
C LEU A 114 0.57 -1.14 -4.65
N TYR A 115 -0.06 -1.99 -5.44
CA TYR A 115 -1.04 -1.63 -6.46
C TYR A 115 -2.45 -2.01 -5.99
N SER A 116 -3.28 -1.02 -5.66
CA SER A 116 -4.67 -1.24 -5.30
C SER A 116 -5.54 -1.17 -6.54
N LEU A 117 -6.39 -2.16 -6.75
CA LEU A 117 -7.32 -2.22 -7.87
C LEU A 117 -8.72 -2.69 -7.46
N MET A 118 -9.69 -2.22 -8.24
CA MET A 118 -11.07 -2.72 -8.19
C MET A 118 -11.22 -3.78 -9.29
N ILE A 119 -11.54 -5.00 -8.92
CA ILE A 119 -11.60 -6.17 -9.83
C ILE A 119 -12.47 -5.86 -11.03
N ASP A 120 -13.72 -5.45 -10.80
CA ASP A 120 -14.71 -5.16 -11.85
C ASP A 120 -14.25 -4.13 -12.89
N ARG A 121 -13.33 -3.23 -12.50
CA ARG A 121 -12.89 -2.08 -13.32
C ARG A 121 -11.50 -2.26 -13.93
N PHE A 122 -10.83 -3.36 -13.64
CA PHE A 122 -9.44 -3.52 -14.02
C PHE A 122 -9.27 -4.15 -15.41
N HIS A 123 -9.63 -5.42 -15.57
CA HIS A 123 -9.50 -6.12 -16.84
C HIS A 123 -10.47 -7.32 -16.90
N ASN A 124 -11.18 -7.45 -18.03
CA ASN A 124 -12.09 -8.56 -18.30
C ASN A 124 -11.33 -9.69 -18.99
N GLY A 125 -11.09 -10.79 -18.30
CA GLY A 125 -10.40 -11.97 -18.82
C GLY A 125 -11.36 -13.09 -19.20
N ASN A 126 -12.56 -13.13 -18.61
CA ASN A 126 -13.54 -14.20 -18.82
C ASN A 126 -14.94 -13.63 -19.07
N LYS A 127 -15.28 -13.41 -20.33
CA LYS A 127 -16.59 -12.86 -20.73
C LYS A 127 -17.81 -13.74 -20.36
N LYS A 128 -17.59 -14.96 -19.87
CA LYS A 128 -18.72 -15.85 -19.51
C LYS A 128 -19.33 -15.50 -18.17
N ASN A 129 -18.63 -14.72 -17.34
CA ASN A 129 -19.11 -14.25 -16.05
C ASN A 129 -19.60 -12.80 -16.07
N ASP A 130 -19.74 -12.18 -17.23
CA ASP A 130 -20.22 -10.82 -17.44
C ASP A 130 -21.74 -10.70 -17.20
N TRP A 131 -22.15 -10.61 -15.95
CA TRP A 131 -23.56 -10.50 -15.59
C TRP A 131 -23.87 -9.11 -15.04
N LYS A 132 -24.49 -8.28 -15.88
CA LYS A 132 -25.05 -7.00 -15.46
C LYS A 132 -26.39 -7.17 -14.77
N MET A 133 -26.77 -6.18 -13.98
CA MET A 133 -28.10 -6.13 -13.35
C MET A 133 -29.22 -6.07 -14.38
N ASN A 134 -28.96 -5.45 -15.55
CA ASN A 134 -29.95 -5.23 -16.61
C ASN A 134 -31.24 -4.58 -16.10
N SER A 135 -31.13 -3.70 -15.13
CA SER A 135 -32.25 -2.99 -14.52
C SER A 135 -32.31 -1.54 -15.02
N PRO A 136 -33.49 -1.01 -15.40
CA PRO A 136 -33.64 0.39 -15.79
C PRO A 136 -33.37 1.35 -14.62
N GLU A 137 -33.32 0.86 -13.40
CA GLU A 137 -33.01 1.65 -12.20
C GLU A 137 -31.52 1.76 -11.92
N VAL A 138 -30.66 1.04 -12.69
CA VAL A 138 -29.21 1.02 -12.52
C VAL A 138 -28.54 1.63 -13.75
N LEU A 139 -27.85 2.75 -13.55
CA LEU A 139 -27.04 3.35 -14.61
C LEU A 139 -25.85 2.44 -14.92
N ASP A 140 -25.48 2.34 -16.19
CA ASP A 140 -24.39 1.49 -16.64
C ASP A 140 -23.07 1.74 -15.91
N ILE A 141 -22.75 3.00 -15.62
CA ILE A 141 -21.52 3.38 -14.91
C ILE A 141 -21.41 2.83 -13.48
N VAL A 142 -22.55 2.49 -12.85
CA VAL A 142 -22.62 1.93 -11.48
C VAL A 142 -23.10 0.48 -11.47
N ASP A 143 -23.05 -0.16 -12.62
CA ASP A 143 -23.27 -1.59 -12.80
C ASP A 143 -21.93 -2.32 -13.05
N TYR A 144 -21.96 -3.63 -13.05
CA TYR A 144 -20.80 -4.47 -13.36
C TYR A 144 -20.27 -4.19 -14.78
N GLN A 145 -18.93 -4.07 -14.92
CA GLN A 145 -18.25 -3.85 -16.18
C GLN A 145 -17.46 -5.07 -16.67
N GLY A 146 -17.45 -6.15 -15.89
CA GLY A 146 -16.93 -7.44 -16.28
C GLY A 146 -15.44 -7.66 -15.99
N GLY A 147 -14.78 -6.77 -15.25
CA GLY A 147 -13.44 -7.08 -14.74
C GLY A 147 -13.47 -8.25 -13.77
N ASP A 148 -12.45 -9.12 -13.82
CA ASP A 148 -12.43 -10.39 -13.12
C ASP A 148 -11.02 -10.84 -12.72
N ILE A 149 -10.93 -11.91 -11.93
CA ILE A 149 -9.66 -12.51 -11.47
C ILE A 149 -8.88 -13.12 -12.64
N ALA A 150 -9.56 -13.68 -13.65
CA ALA A 150 -8.90 -14.19 -14.85
C ALA A 150 -8.17 -13.05 -15.60
N GLY A 151 -8.76 -11.85 -15.64
CA GLY A 151 -8.14 -10.67 -16.22
C GLY A 151 -6.91 -10.21 -15.43
N ILE A 152 -6.97 -10.25 -14.10
CA ILE A 152 -5.80 -9.94 -13.25
C ILE A 152 -4.69 -10.96 -13.53
N THR A 153 -5.01 -12.25 -13.58
CA THR A 153 -4.07 -13.33 -13.90
C THR A 153 -3.38 -13.11 -15.24
N GLN A 154 -4.14 -12.70 -16.27
CA GLN A 154 -3.55 -12.34 -17.58
C GLN A 154 -2.57 -11.19 -17.44
N LYS A 155 -2.91 -10.13 -16.71
CA LYS A 155 -2.03 -8.96 -16.53
C LYS A 155 -0.77 -9.26 -15.73
N ILE A 156 -0.82 -10.20 -14.79
CA ILE A 156 0.38 -10.70 -14.12
C ILE A 156 1.28 -11.43 -15.14
N LYS A 157 0.71 -12.38 -15.89
CA LYS A 157 1.45 -13.14 -16.93
C LYS A 157 2.04 -12.25 -18.03
N ASP A 158 1.35 -11.16 -18.38
CA ASP A 158 1.80 -10.18 -19.38
C ASP A 158 2.96 -9.28 -18.85
N GLY A 159 3.32 -9.38 -17.58
CA GLY A 159 4.37 -8.57 -16.97
C GLY A 159 3.95 -7.15 -16.58
N PHE A 160 2.66 -6.78 -16.70
CA PHE A 160 2.16 -5.43 -16.41
C PHE A 160 2.60 -4.90 -15.04
N PHE A 161 2.48 -5.73 -14.00
CA PHE A 161 2.86 -5.33 -12.65
C PHE A 161 4.37 -5.28 -12.46
N ASN A 162 5.12 -6.18 -13.10
CA ASN A 162 6.58 -6.21 -13.05
C ASN A 162 7.18 -4.96 -13.73
N ASP A 163 6.64 -4.55 -14.87
CA ASP A 163 7.07 -3.34 -15.60
C ASP A 163 6.86 -2.06 -14.76
N LEU A 164 5.85 -2.06 -13.88
CA LEU A 164 5.59 -0.98 -12.94
C LEU A 164 6.39 -1.08 -11.64
N GLY A 165 7.14 -2.16 -11.43
CA GLY A 165 7.86 -2.42 -10.17
C GLY A 165 6.96 -2.74 -8.99
N ILE A 166 5.77 -3.28 -9.23
CA ILE A 166 4.79 -3.65 -8.19
C ILE A 166 5.23 -4.95 -7.52
N THR A 167 5.19 -4.97 -6.20
CA THR A 167 5.51 -6.16 -5.39
C THR A 167 4.30 -6.74 -4.67
N THR A 168 3.22 -5.98 -4.56
CA THR A 168 2.00 -6.39 -3.85
C THR A 168 0.77 -5.89 -4.59
N ILE A 169 -0.17 -6.78 -4.86
CA ILE A 169 -1.47 -6.45 -5.45
C ILE A 169 -2.53 -6.49 -4.35
N TRP A 170 -3.25 -5.38 -4.17
CA TRP A 170 -4.40 -5.29 -3.28
C TRP A 170 -5.68 -5.23 -4.10
N ILE A 171 -6.42 -6.33 -4.14
CA ILE A 171 -7.69 -6.42 -4.86
C ILE A 171 -8.87 -5.99 -3.99
N SER A 172 -9.94 -5.47 -4.61
CA SER A 172 -11.22 -5.31 -3.93
C SER A 172 -11.77 -6.66 -3.44
N PRO A 173 -12.70 -6.68 -2.45
CA PRO A 173 -13.21 -7.94 -1.90
C PRO A 173 -13.83 -8.85 -2.96
N ILE A 174 -13.57 -10.15 -2.82
CA ILE A 174 -14.03 -11.22 -3.75
C ILE A 174 -15.25 -11.98 -3.25
N THR A 175 -15.74 -11.65 -2.06
CA THR A 175 -16.88 -12.36 -1.46
C THR A 175 -18.18 -12.02 -2.15
N GLN A 176 -19.16 -12.94 -2.08
CA GLN A 176 -20.45 -12.81 -2.75
C GLN A 176 -21.18 -11.54 -2.35
N ASN A 177 -21.47 -10.71 -3.34
CA ASN A 177 -22.27 -9.49 -3.22
C ASN A 177 -23.74 -9.76 -3.58
N PRO A 178 -24.68 -8.82 -3.28
CA PRO A 178 -26.09 -9.00 -3.62
C PRO A 178 -26.33 -9.22 -5.11
N TRP A 179 -27.34 -10.02 -5.41
CA TRP A 179 -27.84 -10.23 -6.76
C TRP A 179 -28.73 -9.08 -7.25
N ASP A 180 -29.17 -8.20 -6.34
CA ASP A 180 -29.95 -7.01 -6.61
C ASP A 180 -29.12 -5.75 -6.46
N ALA A 181 -29.63 -4.67 -7.05
CA ALA A 181 -29.08 -3.33 -6.88
C ALA A 181 -29.78 -2.61 -5.73
N TRP A 182 -29.02 -1.88 -4.93
CA TRP A 182 -29.48 -1.22 -3.71
C TRP A 182 -29.17 0.28 -3.71
N GLY A 183 -29.82 0.98 -2.79
CA GLY A 183 -29.58 2.40 -2.60
C GLY A 183 -30.22 3.24 -3.69
N LEU A 184 -31.43 3.74 -3.45
CA LEU A 184 -31.99 4.78 -4.31
C LEU A 184 -31.47 6.12 -3.80
N ASN A 185 -30.56 6.74 -4.53
CA ASN A 185 -30.11 8.09 -4.21
C ASN A 185 -31.20 9.09 -4.64
N LYS A 186 -32.20 9.23 -3.81
CA LYS A 186 -33.14 10.34 -3.90
C LYS A 186 -32.51 11.51 -3.19
N PHE A 187 -32.10 12.53 -3.92
CA PHE A 187 -31.84 13.84 -3.34
C PHE A 187 -33.19 14.55 -3.13
N PRO A 188 -33.81 14.45 -1.94
CA PRO A 188 -35.18 14.92 -1.75
C PRO A 188 -35.35 16.43 -1.87
N ASN A 189 -34.27 17.19 -1.88
CA ASN A 189 -34.29 18.66 -1.81
C ASN A 189 -33.58 19.36 -2.98
N GLY A 190 -33.51 18.70 -4.14
CA GLY A 190 -32.93 19.32 -5.34
C GLY A 190 -31.56 19.92 -5.04
N ASN A 191 -30.51 19.12 -5.06
CA ASN A 191 -29.17 19.67 -5.02
C ASN A 191 -29.06 20.67 -6.19
N LYS A 192 -28.66 21.91 -5.93
CA LYS A 192 -28.53 22.96 -6.96
C LYS A 192 -27.57 22.59 -8.12
N TYR A 193 -26.89 21.46 -8.00
CA TYR A 193 -26.04 20.85 -9.03
C TYR A 193 -26.75 19.72 -9.81
N ASP A 194 -27.98 19.37 -9.44
CA ASP A 194 -28.70 18.29 -10.09
C ASP A 194 -29.64 18.84 -11.16
N ASN A 195 -29.14 18.98 -12.36
CA ASN A 195 -29.92 19.14 -13.55
C ASN A 195 -30.30 17.81 -14.21
N THR A 196 -29.86 16.71 -13.63
CA THR A 196 -30.11 15.37 -14.16
C THR A 196 -31.01 14.62 -13.19
N LYS A 197 -32.00 13.96 -13.69
CA LYS A 197 -32.89 13.06 -12.94
C LYS A 197 -32.21 11.76 -12.59
N ALA A 198 -30.92 11.81 -12.18
CA ALA A 198 -30.10 10.64 -11.92
C ALA A 198 -30.46 10.00 -10.57
N TYR A 199 -31.62 9.40 -10.53
CA TYR A 199 -31.90 8.38 -9.54
C TYR A 199 -31.30 7.09 -10.05
N THR A 200 -30.35 6.51 -9.30
CA THR A 200 -29.80 5.21 -9.63
C THR A 200 -29.68 4.34 -8.39
N LYS A 201 -29.96 3.07 -8.57
CA LYS A 201 -29.47 2.03 -7.67
C LYS A 201 -28.07 1.67 -8.08
N PHE A 202 -27.33 1.05 -7.18
CA PHE A 202 -25.95 0.60 -7.37
C PHE A 202 -25.91 -0.92 -7.26
N SER A 203 -25.23 -1.57 -8.18
CA SER A 203 -24.86 -2.97 -8.02
C SER A 203 -23.67 -3.12 -7.05
N GLY A 204 -23.37 -4.34 -6.62
CA GLY A 204 -22.23 -4.65 -5.76
C GLY A 204 -20.88 -4.70 -6.50
N TYR A 205 -20.73 -4.04 -7.65
CA TYR A 205 -19.56 -4.10 -8.54
C TYR A 205 -18.21 -3.84 -7.82
N HIS A 206 -18.25 -3.08 -6.76
CA HIS A 206 -17.04 -2.73 -5.98
C HIS A 206 -16.59 -3.83 -5.00
N GLY A 207 -17.41 -4.86 -4.73
CA GLY A 207 -17.08 -5.98 -3.83
C GLY A 207 -17.33 -5.73 -2.33
N TYR A 208 -17.68 -4.51 -1.91
CA TYR A 208 -17.76 -4.13 -0.48
C TYR A 208 -19.12 -4.35 0.19
N TRP A 209 -20.03 -5.07 -0.46
CA TRP A 209 -21.33 -5.44 0.12
C TRP A 209 -21.48 -6.95 0.30
N PRO A 210 -20.60 -7.62 1.07
CA PRO A 210 -20.64 -9.06 1.22
C PRO A 210 -21.93 -9.51 1.90
N ILE A 211 -22.64 -10.45 1.28
CA ILE A 211 -23.80 -11.13 1.86
C ILE A 211 -23.44 -12.53 2.36
N TYR A 212 -22.43 -13.15 1.76
CA TYR A 212 -21.88 -14.42 2.19
C TYR A 212 -20.35 -14.33 2.25
N ALA A 213 -19.80 -14.46 3.46
CA ALA A 213 -18.36 -14.33 3.68
C ALA A 213 -17.53 -15.55 3.22
N THR A 214 -18.19 -16.69 3.00
CA THR A 214 -17.57 -17.96 2.65
C THR A 214 -17.76 -18.35 1.18
N GLU A 215 -18.38 -17.50 0.38
CA GLU A 215 -18.60 -17.74 -1.04
C GLU A 215 -17.91 -16.63 -1.87
N VAL A 216 -17.38 -17.00 -3.02
CA VAL A 216 -16.81 -16.03 -3.96
C VAL A 216 -17.89 -15.41 -4.83
N GLU A 217 -17.70 -14.16 -5.22
CA GLU A 217 -18.55 -13.47 -6.18
C GLU A 217 -18.33 -14.06 -7.59
N LYS A 218 -19.34 -14.74 -8.11
CA LYS A 218 -19.26 -15.47 -9.37
C LYS A 218 -19.04 -14.59 -10.60
N ARG A 219 -19.32 -13.27 -10.49
CA ARG A 219 -19.00 -12.29 -11.52
C ARG A 219 -17.52 -11.90 -11.51
N PHE A 220 -16.81 -12.21 -10.42
CA PHE A 220 -15.38 -11.90 -10.31
C PHE A 220 -14.50 -13.13 -10.49
N THR A 221 -14.96 -14.32 -10.03
CA THR A 221 -14.09 -15.50 -10.01
C THR A 221 -14.83 -16.78 -9.69
N THR A 222 -14.15 -17.90 -9.95
CA THR A 222 -14.35 -19.19 -9.29
C THR A 222 -13.22 -19.42 -8.28
N GLU A 223 -13.35 -20.45 -7.43
CA GLU A 223 -12.27 -20.82 -6.50
C GLU A 223 -11.00 -21.24 -7.27
N GLU A 224 -11.16 -21.96 -8.38
CA GLU A 224 -10.06 -22.41 -9.23
C GLU A 224 -9.31 -21.24 -9.87
N GLU A 225 -10.04 -20.25 -10.41
CA GLU A 225 -9.43 -19.03 -10.99
C GLU A 225 -8.69 -18.22 -9.93
N LEU A 226 -9.23 -18.16 -8.70
CA LEU A 226 -8.57 -17.49 -7.58
C LEU A 226 -7.25 -18.18 -7.21
N HIS A 227 -7.27 -19.51 -7.08
CA HIS A 227 -6.05 -20.29 -6.80
C HIS A 227 -5.01 -20.11 -7.91
N GLU A 228 -5.41 -20.18 -9.19
CA GLU A 228 -4.51 -19.91 -10.31
C GLU A 228 -3.86 -18.52 -10.20
N MET A 229 -4.65 -17.50 -9.90
CA MET A 229 -4.13 -16.14 -9.75
C MET A 229 -3.10 -16.03 -8.63
N LEU A 230 -3.35 -16.66 -7.47
CA LEU A 230 -2.41 -16.69 -6.35
C LEU A 230 -1.10 -17.41 -6.73
N ASP A 231 -1.18 -18.58 -7.36
CA ASP A 231 -0.01 -19.32 -7.80
C ASP A 231 0.83 -18.54 -8.81
N VAL A 232 0.16 -17.89 -9.78
CA VAL A 232 0.83 -17.05 -10.78
C VAL A 232 1.45 -15.83 -10.12
N ALA A 233 0.75 -15.14 -9.22
CA ALA A 233 1.29 -13.97 -8.54
C ALA A 233 2.51 -14.30 -7.67
N HIS A 234 2.51 -15.47 -7.01
CA HIS A 234 3.64 -15.91 -6.19
C HIS A 234 4.85 -16.38 -7.02
N ALA A 235 4.65 -16.75 -8.27
CA ALA A 235 5.71 -17.18 -9.17
C ALA A 235 6.41 -16.01 -9.91
N HIS A 236 5.78 -14.84 -9.98
CA HIS A 236 6.28 -13.63 -10.66
C HIS A 236 6.76 -12.60 -9.66
#